data_42c6d5e60208c6e814f60200c1ca483e
#
_entry.id   42c6d5e60208c6e814f60200c1ca483e
#
_cell.length_a   1.000
_cell.length_b   1.000
_cell.length_c   1.000
_cell.angle_alpha   90.00
_cell.angle_beta   90.00
_cell.angle_gamma   90.00
#
_symmetry.space_group_name_H-M   'P 1'
#
loop_
_entity.id
_entity.type
_entity.pdbx_description
1 polymer ?
#
loop_
_entity_poly.entity_id
_entity_poly.type
_entity_poly.pdbx_seq_one_letter_code
_entity_poly.pdbx_strand_id
1 'polypeptide(L)'
;NRGLLLDVLARNNHPEDERLYQWLRAVFTDRSRSLALPLQETAWALMGVSTYARQHEDSKAAALAQQMMTYLDHDLMNPDTLLPRHNSSIRGNFVSFGAIVYFLMAMHHYARLFEDQARLALFRKAVARVMELQGPRGEWPWFMDSTTGRIMDWYQVYSVHQDAMAMLFLLPAVDLGVAGSEGAVIKSYRWLFGNNDLSYPMLQHEPFFINRSIREKEIAEQPRRLLQAMVLKTLGRSARLKPAHKLFVNPECRSYHIGWIIYAWADRNDFTEFTDLEITRQ
;
A
#
# COMPACT_ATOMS: atom_id res chain seq x y z
N ASN A 1 -10.32 9.69 -3.03
CA ASN A 1 -10.41 9.84 -1.55
C ASN A 1 -11.82 9.67 -0.96
N ARG A 2 -12.90 9.65 -1.80
CA ARG A 2 -14.28 9.55 -1.28
C ARG A 2 -14.58 8.24 -0.57
N GLY A 3 -13.96 7.14 -0.98
CA GLY A 3 -14.11 5.86 -0.30
C GLY A 3 -13.59 5.87 1.14
N LEU A 4 -12.39 6.41 1.36
CA LEU A 4 -11.84 6.58 2.73
C LEU A 4 -12.68 7.56 3.55
N LEU A 5 -13.22 8.61 2.94
CA LEU A 5 -14.12 9.52 3.65
C LEU A 5 -15.41 8.79 4.09
N LEU A 6 -15.98 7.95 3.23
CA LEU A 6 -17.14 7.14 3.60
C LEU A 6 -16.82 6.18 4.76
N ASP A 7 -15.64 5.54 4.77
CA ASP A 7 -15.21 4.67 5.87
C ASP A 7 -15.21 5.43 7.21
N VAL A 8 -14.66 6.64 7.23
CA VAL A 8 -14.62 7.48 8.44
C VAL A 8 -16.03 7.94 8.84
N LEU A 9 -16.85 8.41 7.91
CA LEU A 9 -18.19 8.90 8.19
C LEU A 9 -19.10 7.78 8.73
N ALA A 10 -19.07 6.60 8.08
CA ALA A 10 -19.88 5.46 8.51
C ALA A 10 -19.46 4.95 9.91
N ARG A 11 -18.15 4.84 10.21
CA ARG A 11 -17.68 4.47 11.57
C ARG A 11 -18.19 5.39 12.65
N ASN A 12 -18.43 6.66 12.33
CA ASN A 12 -18.89 7.68 13.28
C ASN A 12 -20.39 7.97 13.18
N ASN A 13 -21.16 7.17 12.44
CA ASN A 13 -22.61 7.38 12.20
C ASN A 13 -22.92 8.82 11.76
N HIS A 14 -22.08 9.37 10.88
CA HIS A 14 -22.24 10.75 10.44
C HIS A 14 -23.36 10.88 9.39
N PRO A 15 -24.28 11.85 9.48
CA PRO A 15 -25.46 11.95 8.60
C PRO A 15 -25.17 12.12 7.10
N GLU A 16 -23.96 12.45 6.73
CA GLU A 16 -23.54 12.57 5.33
C GLU A 16 -23.08 11.23 4.69
N ASP A 17 -22.97 10.14 5.47
CA ASP A 17 -22.50 8.86 4.97
C ASP A 17 -23.43 8.26 3.92
N GLU A 18 -24.77 8.34 4.12
CA GLU A 18 -25.76 7.91 3.14
C GLU A 18 -25.60 8.62 1.80
N ARG A 19 -25.44 9.94 1.82
CA ARG A 19 -25.26 10.73 0.59
C ARG A 19 -24.00 10.31 -0.16
N LEU A 20 -22.93 10.06 0.56
CA LEU A 20 -21.65 9.66 -0.02
C LEU A 20 -21.72 8.22 -0.54
N TYR A 21 -22.38 7.32 0.19
CA TYR A 21 -22.64 5.95 -0.27
C TYR A 21 -23.43 5.94 -1.57
N GLN A 22 -24.54 6.69 -1.67
CA GLN A 22 -25.35 6.75 -2.90
C GLN A 22 -24.55 7.27 -4.08
N TRP A 23 -23.63 8.22 -3.86
CA TRP A 23 -22.74 8.70 -4.91
C TRP A 23 -21.77 7.58 -5.37
N LEU A 24 -21.13 6.88 -4.45
CA LEU A 24 -20.25 5.75 -4.78
C LEU A 24 -21.01 4.62 -5.47
N ARG A 25 -22.19 4.28 -4.98
CA ARG A 25 -23.07 3.29 -5.60
C ARG A 25 -23.36 3.64 -7.06
N ALA A 26 -23.74 4.90 -7.35
CA ALA A 26 -23.99 5.33 -8.72
C ALA A 26 -22.75 5.19 -9.64
N VAL A 27 -21.55 5.46 -9.13
CA VAL A 27 -20.30 5.27 -9.88
C VAL A 27 -20.04 3.79 -10.18
N PHE A 28 -20.25 2.90 -9.21
CA PHE A 28 -19.92 1.48 -9.34
C PHE A 28 -21.01 0.64 -10.03
N THR A 29 -22.26 1.11 -10.06
CA THR A 29 -23.32 0.51 -10.87
C THR A 29 -23.20 0.87 -12.36
N ASP A 30 -22.54 1.97 -12.70
CA ASP A 30 -22.14 2.27 -14.07
C ASP A 30 -20.84 1.51 -14.42
N ARG A 31 -20.98 0.38 -15.12
CA ARG A 31 -19.86 -0.50 -15.46
C ARG A 31 -18.78 0.22 -16.27
N SER A 32 -19.12 1.19 -17.10
CA SER A 32 -18.15 1.94 -17.90
C SER A 32 -17.26 2.82 -17.03
N ARG A 33 -17.81 3.40 -15.96
CA ARG A 33 -17.09 4.22 -15.00
C ARG A 33 -16.27 3.38 -14.03
N SER A 34 -16.82 2.29 -13.51
CA SER A 34 -16.14 1.44 -12.53
C SER A 34 -14.89 0.77 -13.10
N LEU A 35 -14.95 0.26 -14.35
CA LEU A 35 -13.81 -0.36 -15.02
C LEU A 35 -12.68 0.63 -15.37
N ALA A 36 -12.98 1.92 -15.44
CA ALA A 36 -11.99 2.98 -15.69
C ALA A 36 -11.27 3.42 -14.42
N LEU A 37 -11.74 3.02 -13.23
CA LEU A 37 -11.13 3.43 -11.97
C LEU A 37 -9.82 2.68 -11.74
N PRO A 38 -8.77 3.39 -11.29
CA PRO A 38 -7.55 2.75 -10.82
C PRO A 38 -7.81 1.87 -9.60
N LEU A 39 -6.96 0.86 -9.42
CA LEU A 39 -6.98 -0.06 -8.28
C LEU A 39 -7.14 0.65 -6.93
N GLN A 40 -6.39 1.70 -6.72
CA GLN A 40 -6.37 2.46 -5.46
C GLN A 40 -7.74 3.06 -5.13
N GLU A 41 -8.41 3.69 -6.11
CA GLU A 41 -9.74 4.29 -5.91
C GLU A 41 -10.80 3.22 -5.64
N THR A 42 -10.71 2.08 -6.32
CA THR A 42 -11.61 0.95 -6.09
C THR A 42 -11.40 0.34 -4.70
N ALA A 43 -10.14 0.18 -4.28
CA ALA A 43 -9.81 -0.32 -2.94
C ALA A 43 -10.36 0.61 -1.84
N TRP A 44 -10.17 1.92 -1.97
CA TRP A 44 -10.72 2.89 -1.02
C TRP A 44 -12.25 2.88 -0.99
N ALA A 45 -12.90 2.76 -2.16
CA ALA A 45 -14.35 2.67 -2.23
C ALA A 45 -14.87 1.39 -1.58
N LEU A 46 -14.19 0.25 -1.80
CA LEU A 46 -14.53 -1.01 -1.14
C LEU A 46 -14.51 -0.89 0.38
N MET A 47 -13.47 -0.24 0.95
CA MET A 47 -13.42 -0.04 2.40
C MET A 47 -14.63 0.74 2.91
N GLY A 48 -14.93 1.89 2.31
CA GLY A 48 -16.06 2.73 2.73
C GLY A 48 -17.41 2.03 2.58
N VAL A 49 -17.64 1.36 1.45
CA VAL A 49 -18.89 0.63 1.21
C VAL A 49 -19.05 -0.56 2.16
N SER A 50 -17.95 -1.25 2.48
CA SER A 50 -17.96 -2.37 3.44
C SER A 50 -18.32 -1.89 4.84
N THR A 51 -17.70 -0.81 5.31
CA THR A 51 -18.00 -0.23 6.62
C THR A 51 -19.44 0.27 6.68
N TYR A 52 -19.89 0.99 5.65
CA TYR A 52 -21.27 1.45 5.56
C TYR A 52 -22.26 0.28 5.63
N ALA A 53 -22.02 -0.79 4.84
CA ALA A 53 -22.86 -1.97 4.82
C ALA A 53 -23.02 -2.63 6.19
N ARG A 54 -21.94 -2.72 6.97
CA ARG A 54 -21.95 -3.31 8.32
C ARG A 54 -22.61 -2.39 9.34
N GLN A 55 -22.35 -1.09 9.25
CA GLN A 55 -22.87 -0.11 10.21
C GLN A 55 -24.39 0.06 10.09
N HIS A 56 -24.90 0.03 8.88
CA HIS A 56 -26.33 0.21 8.59
C HIS A 56 -27.09 -1.10 8.32
N GLU A 57 -26.42 -2.27 8.45
CA GLU A 57 -26.99 -3.58 8.10
C GLU A 57 -27.62 -3.60 6.68
N ASP A 58 -27.03 -2.82 5.74
CA ASP A 58 -27.56 -2.65 4.37
C ASP A 58 -27.10 -3.78 3.46
N SER A 59 -28.03 -4.68 3.13
CA SER A 59 -27.78 -5.82 2.25
C SER A 59 -27.41 -5.42 0.81
N LYS A 60 -27.87 -4.27 0.33
CA LYS A 60 -27.52 -3.76 -1.01
C LYS A 60 -26.09 -3.23 -1.04
N ALA A 61 -25.67 -2.55 0.02
CA ALA A 61 -24.29 -2.12 0.19
C ALA A 61 -23.36 -3.33 0.37
N ALA A 62 -23.78 -4.37 1.11
CA ALA A 62 -23.02 -5.60 1.24
C ALA A 62 -22.86 -6.32 -0.12
N ALA A 63 -23.92 -6.41 -0.92
CA ALA A 63 -23.85 -6.99 -2.26
C ALA A 63 -22.93 -6.17 -3.19
N LEU A 64 -22.95 -4.83 -3.10
CA LEU A 64 -22.03 -3.99 -3.85
C LEU A 64 -20.57 -4.19 -3.40
N ALA A 65 -20.30 -4.26 -2.09
CA ALA A 65 -18.97 -4.56 -1.57
C ALA A 65 -18.45 -5.91 -2.07
N GLN A 66 -19.30 -6.93 -2.08
CA GLN A 66 -18.96 -8.25 -2.62
C GLN A 66 -18.64 -8.20 -4.12
N GLN A 67 -19.40 -7.45 -4.92
CA GLN A 67 -19.10 -7.26 -6.35
C GLN A 67 -17.75 -6.55 -6.55
N MET A 68 -17.47 -5.51 -5.78
CA MET A 68 -16.20 -4.79 -5.83
C MET A 68 -15.03 -5.70 -5.42
N MET A 69 -15.18 -6.48 -4.36
CA MET A 69 -14.14 -7.42 -3.94
C MET A 69 -13.89 -8.49 -5.00
N THR A 70 -14.96 -9.04 -5.60
CA THR A 70 -14.85 -10.00 -6.70
C THR A 70 -14.11 -9.40 -7.91
N TYR A 71 -14.40 -8.14 -8.27
CA TYR A 71 -13.67 -7.46 -9.33
C TYR A 71 -12.17 -7.30 -9.01
N LEU A 72 -11.83 -6.95 -7.77
CA LEU A 72 -10.44 -6.84 -7.33
C LEU A 72 -9.71 -8.19 -7.39
N ASP A 73 -10.36 -9.28 -6.97
CA ASP A 73 -9.78 -10.63 -6.96
C ASP A 73 -9.62 -11.20 -8.36
N HIS A 74 -10.68 -11.16 -9.17
CA HIS A 74 -10.73 -11.89 -10.44
C HIS A 74 -10.18 -11.08 -11.62
N ASP A 75 -10.47 -9.76 -11.66
CA ASP A 75 -10.11 -8.95 -12.81
C ASP A 75 -8.78 -8.22 -12.65
N LEU A 76 -8.42 -7.87 -11.40
CA LEU A 76 -7.21 -7.10 -11.14
C LEU A 76 -6.07 -7.91 -10.52
N MET A 77 -6.32 -8.93 -9.71
CA MET A 77 -5.22 -9.72 -9.16
C MET A 77 -4.74 -10.78 -10.17
N ASN A 78 -3.43 -10.85 -10.33
CA ASN A 78 -2.80 -11.92 -11.11
C ASN A 78 -2.70 -13.18 -10.25
N PRO A 79 -3.28 -14.33 -10.66
CA PRO A 79 -3.31 -15.53 -9.84
C PRO A 79 -1.93 -16.18 -9.63
N ASP A 80 -1.00 -16.01 -10.57
CA ASP A 80 0.33 -16.63 -10.51
C ASP A 80 1.27 -15.85 -9.60
N THR A 81 1.18 -14.49 -9.63
CA THR A 81 2.07 -13.61 -8.88
C THR A 81 1.45 -13.07 -7.60
N LEU A 82 0.13 -13.19 -7.43
CA LEU A 82 -0.67 -12.59 -6.36
C LEU A 82 -0.52 -11.06 -6.25
N LEU A 83 -0.01 -10.42 -7.29
CA LEU A 83 0.10 -8.96 -7.37
C LEU A 83 -1.07 -8.37 -8.17
N PRO A 84 -1.66 -7.27 -7.69
CA PRO A 84 -2.74 -6.63 -8.43
C PRO A 84 -2.21 -5.83 -9.62
N ARG A 85 -3.06 -5.65 -10.62
CA ARG A 85 -2.86 -4.72 -11.74
C ARG A 85 -3.32 -3.33 -11.31
N HIS A 86 -2.73 -2.30 -11.88
CA HIS A 86 -3.15 -0.91 -11.61
C HIS A 86 -4.58 -0.63 -12.12
N ASN A 87 -4.94 -1.20 -13.26
CA ASN A 87 -6.28 -1.18 -13.86
C ASN A 87 -6.43 -2.33 -14.88
N SER A 88 -7.60 -2.47 -15.47
CA SER A 88 -7.91 -3.50 -16.46
C SER A 88 -7.27 -3.31 -17.84
N SER A 89 -6.60 -2.19 -18.11
CA SER A 89 -5.93 -1.93 -19.40
C SER A 89 -4.64 -2.75 -19.56
N ILE A 90 -4.14 -2.89 -20.79
CA ILE A 90 -2.87 -3.56 -21.08
C ILE A 90 -1.69 -2.90 -20.34
N ARG A 91 -1.71 -1.57 -20.19
CA ARG A 91 -0.70 -0.81 -19.43
C ARG A 91 -0.85 -0.97 -17.91
N GLY A 92 -2.01 -1.46 -17.46
CA GLY A 92 -2.31 -1.68 -16.04
C GLY A 92 -1.48 -2.76 -15.36
N ASN A 93 -0.67 -3.52 -16.08
CA ASN A 93 0.22 -4.52 -15.49
C ASN A 93 1.34 -3.92 -14.64
N PHE A 94 1.65 -2.64 -14.82
CA PHE A 94 2.61 -1.94 -13.99
C PHE A 94 1.90 -1.29 -12.80
N VAL A 95 2.26 -1.69 -11.59
CA VAL A 95 1.59 -1.27 -10.37
C VAL A 95 2.58 -0.65 -9.38
N SER A 96 2.17 0.43 -8.71
CA SER A 96 2.96 1.06 -7.66
C SER A 96 2.79 0.33 -6.32
N PHE A 97 3.80 0.41 -5.47
CA PHE A 97 3.72 -0.14 -4.12
C PHE A 97 2.52 0.41 -3.34
N GLY A 98 2.27 1.72 -3.41
CA GLY A 98 1.12 2.32 -2.74
C GLY A 98 -0.22 1.71 -3.16
N ALA A 99 -0.40 1.40 -4.44
CA ALA A 99 -1.64 0.75 -4.92
C ALA A 99 -1.77 -0.69 -4.38
N ILE A 100 -0.65 -1.42 -4.26
CA ILE A 100 -0.63 -2.76 -3.64
C ILE A 100 -1.02 -2.67 -2.16
N VAL A 101 -0.47 -1.70 -1.42
CA VAL A 101 -0.83 -1.48 -0.02
C VAL A 101 -2.33 -1.28 0.16
N TYR A 102 -2.93 -0.38 -0.62
CA TYR A 102 -4.37 -0.12 -0.52
C TYR A 102 -5.22 -1.31 -0.94
N PHE A 103 -4.76 -2.10 -1.91
CA PHE A 103 -5.43 -3.34 -2.27
C PHE A 103 -5.44 -4.34 -1.11
N LEU A 104 -4.29 -4.60 -0.49
CA LEU A 104 -4.17 -5.52 0.64
C LEU A 104 -4.96 -5.02 1.85
N MET A 105 -4.88 -3.73 2.15
CA MET A 105 -5.66 -3.10 3.22
C MET A 105 -7.17 -3.29 3.00
N ALA A 106 -7.67 -3.05 1.80
CA ALA A 106 -9.09 -3.21 1.49
C ALA A 106 -9.53 -4.68 1.53
N MET A 107 -8.71 -5.61 1.04
CA MET A 107 -8.98 -7.06 1.11
C MET A 107 -9.09 -7.51 2.56
N HIS A 108 -8.13 -7.16 3.41
CA HIS A 108 -8.16 -7.49 4.84
C HIS A 108 -9.37 -6.88 5.53
N HIS A 109 -9.65 -5.59 5.29
CA HIS A 109 -10.79 -4.88 5.86
C HIS A 109 -12.12 -5.55 5.51
N TYR A 110 -12.35 -5.82 4.22
CA TYR A 110 -13.52 -6.55 3.75
C TYR A 110 -13.63 -7.92 4.42
N ALA A 111 -12.55 -8.72 4.36
CA ALA A 111 -12.56 -10.08 4.87
C ALA A 111 -12.83 -10.16 6.38
N ARG A 112 -12.36 -9.17 7.15
CA ARG A 112 -12.66 -9.06 8.59
C ARG A 112 -14.11 -8.67 8.85
N LEU A 113 -14.65 -7.70 8.12
CA LEU A 113 -16.03 -7.24 8.32
C LEU A 113 -17.08 -8.29 7.96
N PHE A 114 -16.81 -9.09 6.92
CA PHE A 114 -17.73 -10.11 6.44
C PHE A 114 -17.34 -11.54 6.85
N GLU A 115 -16.34 -11.69 7.72
CA GLU A 115 -15.84 -12.99 8.24
C GLU A 115 -15.44 -13.97 7.11
N ASP A 116 -14.95 -13.44 5.99
CA ASP A 116 -14.58 -14.19 4.79
C ASP A 116 -13.21 -14.86 4.96
N GLN A 117 -13.23 -16.11 5.42
CA GLN A 117 -12.02 -16.91 5.68
C GLN A 117 -11.22 -17.22 4.41
N ALA A 118 -11.89 -17.36 3.27
CA ALA A 118 -11.21 -17.62 2.00
C ALA A 118 -10.37 -16.40 1.59
N ARG A 119 -10.91 -15.21 1.74
CA ARG A 119 -10.17 -13.95 1.47
C ARG A 119 -9.11 -13.65 2.51
N LEU A 120 -9.29 -14.00 3.77
CA LEU A 120 -8.21 -13.95 4.76
C LEU A 120 -7.06 -14.88 4.41
N ALA A 121 -7.35 -16.08 3.93
CA ALA A 121 -6.32 -17.00 3.45
C ALA A 121 -5.60 -16.47 2.20
N LEU A 122 -6.33 -15.83 1.28
CA LEU A 122 -5.75 -15.19 0.10
C LEU A 122 -4.88 -13.98 0.49
N PHE A 123 -5.33 -13.15 1.43
CA PHE A 123 -4.56 -12.04 2.00
C PHE A 123 -3.22 -12.52 2.56
N ARG A 124 -3.21 -13.59 3.37
CA ARG A 124 -1.96 -14.16 3.91
C ARG A 124 -0.97 -14.52 2.80
N LYS A 125 -1.44 -15.19 1.74
CA LYS A 125 -0.61 -15.56 0.59
C LYS A 125 -0.08 -14.33 -0.16
N ALA A 126 -0.95 -13.36 -0.42
CA ALA A 126 -0.58 -12.13 -1.11
C ALA A 126 0.44 -11.31 -0.31
N VAL A 127 0.27 -11.19 1.01
CA VAL A 127 1.25 -10.52 1.88
C VAL A 127 2.60 -11.25 1.86
N ALA A 128 2.60 -12.58 1.99
CA ALA A 128 3.84 -13.36 1.92
C ALA A 128 4.58 -13.08 0.60
N ARG A 129 3.84 -13.02 -0.51
CA ARG A 129 4.40 -12.69 -1.83
C ARG A 129 4.95 -11.26 -1.90
N VAL A 130 4.24 -10.29 -1.34
CA VAL A 130 4.70 -8.88 -1.33
C VAL A 130 5.94 -8.71 -0.46
N MET A 131 6.05 -9.42 0.66
CA MET A 131 7.26 -9.40 1.50
C MET A 131 8.52 -9.87 0.77
N GLU A 132 8.42 -10.76 -0.21
CA GLU A 132 9.56 -11.17 -1.06
C GLU A 132 10.12 -10.03 -1.92
N LEU A 133 9.35 -8.95 -2.12
CA LEU A 133 9.77 -7.77 -2.85
C LEU A 133 10.49 -6.75 -1.97
N GLN A 134 10.51 -6.96 -0.65
CA GLN A 134 11.23 -6.08 0.26
C GLN A 134 12.73 -6.20 0.05
N GLY A 135 13.39 -5.08 -0.15
CA GLY A 135 14.84 -5.02 -0.36
C GLY A 135 15.67 -5.40 0.88
N PRO A 136 16.99 -5.55 0.72
CA PRO A 136 17.88 -6.08 1.75
C PRO A 136 17.93 -5.21 3.01
N ARG A 137 17.72 -3.91 2.93
CA ARG A 137 17.71 -2.98 4.07
C ARG A 137 16.31 -2.61 4.57
N GLY A 138 15.25 -3.17 3.92
CA GLY A 138 13.86 -2.85 4.25
C GLY A 138 13.14 -1.99 3.21
N GLU A 139 13.81 -1.61 2.13
CA GLU A 139 13.26 -0.80 1.06
C GLU A 139 12.04 -1.45 0.42
N TRP A 140 11.00 -0.66 0.19
CA TRP A 140 9.90 -1.07 -0.67
C TRP A 140 10.09 -0.46 -2.06
N PRO A 141 10.02 -1.29 -3.13
CA PRO A 141 10.19 -0.79 -4.49
C PRO A 141 9.05 0.15 -4.89
N TRP A 142 9.36 1.10 -5.76
CA TRP A 142 8.35 2.03 -6.25
C TRP A 142 7.34 1.36 -7.19
N PHE A 143 7.83 0.45 -8.06
CA PHE A 143 7.07 0.04 -9.22
C PHE A 143 7.36 -1.43 -9.60
N MET A 144 6.32 -2.23 -9.80
CA MET A 144 6.40 -3.66 -10.10
C MET A 144 5.59 -4.00 -11.36
N ASP A 145 5.97 -5.10 -12.02
CA ASP A 145 5.16 -5.75 -13.03
C ASP A 145 4.33 -6.88 -12.41
N SER A 146 3.03 -6.71 -12.36
CA SER A 146 2.11 -7.68 -11.75
C SER A 146 2.08 -9.03 -12.50
N THR A 147 2.46 -9.08 -13.78
CA THR A 147 2.42 -10.33 -14.56
C THR A 147 3.63 -11.23 -14.31
N THR A 148 4.76 -10.63 -13.96
CA THR A 148 6.01 -11.38 -13.73
C THR A 148 6.46 -11.36 -12.27
N GLY A 149 5.85 -10.51 -11.45
CA GLY A 149 6.25 -10.29 -10.07
C GLY A 149 7.62 -9.61 -9.93
N ARG A 150 8.14 -8.99 -11.00
CA ARG A 150 9.47 -8.38 -11.00
C ARG A 150 9.42 -6.91 -10.63
N ILE A 151 10.47 -6.44 -9.97
CA ILE A 151 10.67 -5.04 -9.66
C ILE A 151 11.14 -4.32 -10.92
N MET A 152 10.40 -3.29 -11.33
CA MET A 152 10.69 -2.48 -12.51
C MET A 152 11.39 -1.18 -12.17
N ASP A 153 11.17 -0.67 -10.95
CA ASP A 153 11.83 0.52 -10.43
C ASP A 153 11.86 0.51 -8.90
N TRP A 154 13.00 0.86 -8.31
CA TRP A 154 13.17 0.98 -6.86
C TRP A 154 12.84 2.39 -6.36
N TYR A 155 13.11 3.42 -7.16
CA TYR A 155 13.11 4.80 -6.70
C TYR A 155 11.92 5.61 -7.23
N GLN A 156 11.33 6.44 -6.41
CA GLN A 156 11.79 6.86 -5.08
C GLN A 156 11.40 5.82 -4.02
N VAL A 157 12.32 5.56 -3.07
CA VAL A 157 11.98 4.84 -1.85
C VAL A 157 11.43 5.87 -0.86
N TYR A 158 10.17 5.81 -0.57
CA TYR A 158 9.49 6.79 0.30
C TYR A 158 9.51 6.37 1.77
N SER A 159 9.76 7.33 2.68
CA SER A 159 9.68 7.10 4.12
C SER A 159 8.29 6.62 4.54
N VAL A 160 7.23 7.25 4.03
CA VAL A 160 5.85 6.86 4.33
C VAL A 160 5.52 5.41 3.92
N HIS A 161 6.26 4.85 2.96
CA HIS A 161 6.12 3.43 2.62
C HIS A 161 6.73 2.52 3.69
N GLN A 162 7.74 3.02 4.43
CA GLN A 162 8.51 2.23 5.38
C GLN A 162 7.84 2.14 6.76
N ASP A 163 7.38 3.27 7.29
CA ASP A 163 6.93 3.40 8.68
C ASP A 163 5.40 3.46 8.84
N ALA A 164 4.68 3.68 7.74
CA ALA A 164 3.24 3.88 7.77
C ALA A 164 2.50 2.98 6.78
N MET A 165 2.72 3.14 5.47
CA MET A 165 1.89 2.44 4.49
C MET A 165 2.11 0.92 4.49
N ALA A 166 3.35 0.42 4.59
CA ALA A 166 3.59 -1.01 4.69
C ALA A 166 2.94 -1.60 5.94
N MET A 167 2.86 -0.84 7.02
CA MET A 167 2.23 -1.26 8.26
C MET A 167 0.74 -1.58 8.10
N LEU A 168 0.05 -0.94 7.15
CA LEU A 168 -1.37 -1.18 6.89
C LEU A 168 -1.70 -2.62 6.45
N PHE A 169 -0.71 -3.36 5.97
CA PHE A 169 -0.88 -4.78 5.68
C PHE A 169 0.03 -5.70 6.51
N LEU A 170 1.20 -5.21 6.94
CA LEU A 170 2.13 -6.02 7.72
C LEU A 170 1.64 -6.27 9.15
N LEU A 171 1.11 -5.23 9.83
CA LEU A 171 0.57 -5.41 11.18
C LEU A 171 -0.62 -6.39 11.21
N PRO A 172 -1.62 -6.29 10.33
CA PRO A 172 -2.61 -7.35 10.18
C PRO A 172 -2.02 -8.73 9.87
N ALA A 173 -0.93 -8.79 9.11
CA ALA A 173 -0.27 -10.07 8.81
C ALA A 173 0.42 -10.66 10.05
N VAL A 174 1.01 -9.83 10.91
CA VAL A 174 1.53 -10.25 12.23
C VAL A 174 0.42 -10.85 13.08
N ASP A 175 -0.72 -10.15 13.20
CA ASP A 175 -1.88 -10.62 13.96
C ASP A 175 -2.44 -11.95 13.44
N LEU A 176 -2.32 -12.18 12.14
CA LEU A 176 -2.73 -13.42 11.48
C LEU A 176 -1.64 -14.50 11.49
N GLY A 177 -0.47 -14.26 12.09
CA GLY A 177 0.63 -15.22 12.18
C GLY A 177 1.31 -15.54 10.84
N VAL A 178 1.37 -14.57 9.91
CA VAL A 178 2.09 -14.75 8.63
C VAL A 178 3.59 -14.79 8.91
N ALA A 179 4.22 -15.88 8.54
CA ALA A 179 5.66 -16.07 8.81
C ALA A 179 6.51 -14.95 8.19
N GLY A 180 7.41 -14.37 8.99
CA GLY A 180 8.33 -13.31 8.56
C GLY A 180 7.75 -11.89 8.58
N SER A 181 6.45 -11.71 8.85
CA SER A 181 5.81 -10.37 8.85
C SER A 181 6.38 -9.44 9.91
N GLU A 182 6.64 -9.93 11.12
CA GLU A 182 7.29 -9.14 12.18
C GLU A 182 8.69 -8.67 11.77
N GLY A 183 9.51 -9.57 11.24
CA GLY A 183 10.82 -9.21 10.70
C GLY A 183 10.76 -8.18 9.56
N ALA A 184 9.72 -8.24 8.72
CA ALA A 184 9.49 -7.26 7.66
C ALA A 184 9.11 -5.89 8.23
N VAL A 185 8.28 -5.83 9.29
CA VAL A 185 7.95 -4.60 10.04
C VAL A 185 9.23 -3.96 10.58
N ILE A 186 10.00 -4.72 11.37
CA ILE A 186 11.24 -4.24 12.02
C ILE A 186 12.23 -3.71 10.98
N LYS A 187 12.44 -4.46 9.91
CA LYS A 187 13.37 -4.11 8.84
C LYS A 187 12.95 -2.84 8.10
N SER A 188 11.65 -2.71 7.82
CA SER A 188 11.06 -1.53 7.19
C SER A 188 11.22 -0.29 8.08
N TYR A 189 10.95 -0.42 9.36
CA TYR A 189 11.07 0.67 10.33
C TYR A 189 12.52 1.12 10.53
N ARG A 190 13.46 0.19 10.68
CA ARG A 190 14.90 0.49 10.81
C ARG A 190 15.49 1.27 9.64
N TRP A 191 14.85 1.20 8.46
CA TRP A 191 15.25 1.99 7.31
C TRP A 191 15.22 3.50 7.59
N LEU A 192 14.27 3.99 8.40
CA LEU A 192 14.19 5.41 8.77
C LEU A 192 15.36 5.88 9.63
N PHE A 193 15.95 4.97 10.41
CA PHE A 193 17.04 5.26 11.34
C PHE A 193 18.43 5.04 10.74
N GLY A 194 18.52 5.04 9.42
CA GLY A 194 19.79 4.97 8.70
C GLY A 194 20.17 3.59 8.16
N ASN A 195 19.37 2.54 8.40
CA ASN A 195 19.60 1.26 7.73
C ASN A 195 19.08 1.31 6.27
N ASN A 196 19.57 2.27 5.50
CA ASN A 196 19.14 2.55 4.14
C ASN A 196 20.34 2.71 3.20
N ASP A 197 20.08 2.97 1.90
CA ASP A 197 21.11 3.07 0.87
C ASP A 197 22.15 4.17 1.11
N LEU A 198 21.80 5.19 1.90
CA LEU A 198 22.68 6.32 2.20
C LEU A 198 23.28 6.27 3.61
N SER A 199 22.92 5.27 4.42
CA SER A 199 23.25 5.23 5.86
C SER A 199 22.89 6.55 6.56
N TYR A 200 21.75 7.16 6.17
CA TYR A 200 21.32 8.47 6.60
C TYR A 200 19.97 8.38 7.33
N PRO A 201 19.86 8.92 8.56
CA PRO A 201 18.59 8.92 9.28
C PRO A 201 17.57 9.81 8.57
N MET A 202 16.42 9.24 8.23
CA MET A 202 15.35 9.98 7.56
C MET A 202 14.56 10.83 8.54
N LEU A 203 14.55 10.47 9.83
CA LEU A 203 13.97 11.24 10.91
C LEU A 203 14.96 12.30 11.39
N GLN A 204 14.51 13.54 11.44
CA GLN A 204 15.27 14.67 11.99
C GLN A 204 14.59 15.15 13.28
N HIS A 205 15.37 15.57 14.28
CA HIS A 205 14.85 15.96 15.59
C HIS A 205 14.74 17.46 15.78
N GLU A 206 15.60 18.24 15.13
CA GLU A 206 15.64 19.70 15.27
C GLU A 206 15.82 20.39 13.91
N PRO A 207 14.73 20.89 13.29
CA PRO A 207 13.32 20.74 13.67
C PRO A 207 12.83 19.31 13.42
N PHE A 208 11.80 18.89 14.16
CA PHE A 208 11.23 17.56 13.97
C PHE A 208 10.54 17.43 12.62
N PHE A 209 11.07 16.57 11.75
CA PHE A 209 10.44 16.20 10.49
C PHE A 209 10.99 14.87 9.94
N ILE A 210 10.25 14.28 9.03
CA ILE A 210 10.67 13.07 8.32
C ILE A 210 10.96 13.44 6.87
N ASN A 211 12.20 13.21 6.43
CA ASN A 211 12.58 13.36 5.03
C ASN A 211 11.72 12.46 4.14
N ARG A 212 11.27 12.97 3.02
CA ARG A 212 10.27 12.30 2.18
C ARG A 212 10.73 10.97 1.60
N SER A 213 11.94 10.94 1.04
CA SER A 213 12.41 9.78 0.28
C SER A 213 13.91 9.81 0.00
N ILE A 214 14.45 8.65 -0.34
CA ILE A 214 15.71 8.54 -1.07
C ILE A 214 15.38 8.43 -2.56
N ARG A 215 16.01 9.24 -3.40
CA ARG A 215 15.78 9.29 -4.85
C ARG A 215 17.07 9.35 -5.65
N GLU A 216 16.98 9.04 -6.95
CA GLU A 216 18.10 9.20 -7.88
C GLU A 216 18.38 10.68 -8.16
N LYS A 217 19.67 11.03 -8.32
CA LYS A 217 20.12 12.37 -8.69
C LYS A 217 19.65 12.77 -10.09
N GLU A 218 19.70 11.84 -11.01
CA GLU A 218 19.21 12.00 -12.37
C GLU A 218 17.80 11.40 -12.48
N ILE A 219 16.79 12.22 -12.36
CA ILE A 219 15.40 11.77 -12.52
C ILE A 219 15.13 11.63 -14.01
N ALA A 220 14.99 10.38 -14.45
CA ALA A 220 14.41 10.14 -15.76
C ALA A 220 12.96 10.61 -15.78
N GLU A 221 12.56 11.34 -16.83
CA GLU A 221 11.17 11.69 -17.07
C GLU A 221 10.27 10.44 -17.11
N GLN A 222 9.01 10.58 -16.76
CA GLN A 222 8.03 9.47 -16.72
C GLN A 222 8.07 8.56 -17.97
N PRO A 223 8.14 9.09 -19.20
CA PRO A 223 8.22 8.26 -20.40
C PRO A 223 9.47 7.37 -20.47
N ARG A 224 10.62 7.88 -20.01
CA ARG A 224 11.88 7.10 -19.96
C ARG A 224 11.81 5.98 -18.94
N ARG A 225 11.18 6.22 -17.78
CA ARG A 225 10.97 5.18 -16.75
C ARG A 225 10.08 4.06 -17.25
N LEU A 226 9.00 4.40 -17.95
CA LEU A 226 8.13 3.41 -18.56
C LEU A 226 8.86 2.61 -19.66
N LEU A 227 9.63 3.27 -20.51
CA LEU A 227 10.46 2.60 -21.52
C LEU A 227 11.47 1.65 -20.86
N GLN A 228 12.15 2.09 -19.80
CA GLN A 228 13.06 1.24 -19.02
C GLN A 228 12.34 0.02 -18.45
N ALA A 229 11.16 0.19 -17.88
CA ALA A 229 10.36 -0.90 -17.34
C ALA A 229 9.98 -1.90 -18.46
N MET A 230 9.57 -1.41 -19.62
CA MET A 230 9.27 -2.27 -20.78
C MET A 230 10.49 -3.06 -21.26
N VAL A 231 11.65 -2.42 -21.33
CA VAL A 231 12.93 -3.09 -21.70
C VAL A 231 13.29 -4.15 -20.67
N LEU A 232 13.22 -3.83 -19.36
CA LEU A 232 13.48 -4.81 -18.30
C LEU A 232 12.52 -5.99 -18.38
N LYS A 233 11.24 -5.74 -18.62
CA LYS A 233 10.23 -6.78 -18.79
C LYS A 233 10.57 -7.69 -19.98
N THR A 234 10.88 -7.12 -21.12
CA THR A 234 11.23 -7.88 -22.35
C THR A 234 12.49 -8.73 -22.15
N LEU A 235 13.49 -8.19 -21.45
CA LEU A 235 14.72 -8.90 -21.12
C LEU A 235 14.58 -9.91 -19.99
N GLY A 236 13.40 -10.00 -19.37
CA GLY A 236 13.17 -10.86 -18.20
C GLY A 236 14.02 -10.50 -16.97
N ARG A 237 14.31 -9.20 -16.78
CA ARG A 237 15.17 -8.71 -15.69
C ARG A 237 14.42 -7.83 -14.72
N SER A 238 14.87 -7.78 -13.47
CA SER A 238 14.44 -6.81 -12.45
C SER A 238 15.37 -5.60 -12.41
N ALA A 239 14.83 -4.46 -12.01
CA ALA A 239 15.63 -3.29 -11.66
C ALA A 239 16.56 -3.61 -10.47
N ARG A 240 17.71 -2.96 -10.43
CA ARG A 240 18.69 -3.09 -9.34
C ARG A 240 18.72 -1.84 -8.49
N LEU A 241 18.99 -2.00 -7.20
CA LEU A 241 19.31 -0.89 -6.31
C LEU A 241 20.52 -0.13 -6.86
N LYS A 242 20.51 1.18 -6.68
CA LYS A 242 21.58 2.07 -7.16
C LYS A 242 22.66 2.26 -6.10
N PRO A 243 23.91 2.47 -6.49
CA PRO A 243 24.95 2.81 -5.54
C PRO A 243 24.71 4.21 -4.92
N ALA A 244 25.13 4.38 -3.66
CA ALA A 244 24.88 5.58 -2.87
C ALA A 244 25.26 6.91 -3.57
N HIS A 245 26.36 6.94 -4.33
CA HIS A 245 26.80 8.15 -5.04
C HIS A 245 25.80 8.66 -6.09
N LYS A 246 24.87 7.81 -6.54
CA LYS A 246 23.78 8.19 -7.48
C LYS A 246 22.50 8.61 -6.79
N LEU A 247 22.46 8.55 -5.47
CA LEU A 247 21.27 8.81 -4.66
C LEU A 247 21.44 10.10 -3.85
N PHE A 248 20.30 10.63 -3.41
CA PHE A 248 20.26 11.73 -2.44
C PHE A 248 18.95 11.70 -1.64
N VAL A 249 18.95 12.33 -0.48
CA VAL A 249 17.78 12.51 0.37
C VAL A 249 16.93 13.66 -0.17
N ASN A 250 15.65 13.42 -0.39
CA ASN A 250 14.67 14.47 -0.64
C ASN A 250 14.12 14.98 0.69
N PRO A 251 14.45 16.23 1.10
CA PRO A 251 14.09 16.76 2.41
C PRO A 251 12.63 17.24 2.51
N GLU A 252 11.85 17.13 1.44
CA GLU A 252 10.44 17.50 1.48
C GLU A 252 9.71 16.73 2.60
N CYS A 253 8.88 17.39 3.37
CA CYS A 253 8.02 16.78 4.38
C CYS A 253 6.55 16.92 3.99
N ARG A 254 5.74 15.90 4.25
CA ARG A 254 4.31 15.86 3.92
C ARG A 254 3.48 15.56 5.15
N SER A 255 2.55 16.42 5.49
CA SER A 255 1.68 16.29 6.67
C SER A 255 0.87 14.99 6.70
N TYR A 256 0.45 14.46 5.54
CA TYR A 256 -0.29 13.20 5.49
C TYR A 256 0.52 12.00 5.99
N HIS A 257 1.84 12.08 6.00
CA HIS A 257 2.72 11.01 6.49
C HIS A 257 2.43 10.71 7.97
N ILE A 258 2.38 11.74 8.80
CA ILE A 258 2.05 11.61 10.23
C ILE A 258 0.65 11.02 10.41
N GLY A 259 -0.31 11.42 9.59
CA GLY A 259 -1.65 10.84 9.63
C GLY A 259 -1.66 9.33 9.39
N TRP A 260 -0.86 8.83 8.43
CA TRP A 260 -0.73 7.40 8.18
C TRP A 260 0.02 6.66 9.29
N ILE A 261 1.04 7.28 9.92
CA ILE A 261 1.71 6.71 11.10
C ILE A 261 0.70 6.52 12.22
N ILE A 262 -0.04 7.57 12.57
CA ILE A 262 -1.06 7.50 13.63
C ILE A 262 -2.09 6.41 13.30
N TYR A 263 -2.60 6.38 12.07
CA TYR A 263 -3.59 5.39 11.66
C TYR A 263 -3.07 3.94 11.76
N ALA A 264 -1.80 3.70 11.43
CA ALA A 264 -1.22 2.36 11.45
C ALA A 264 -0.85 1.89 12.87
N TRP A 265 -0.42 2.79 13.75
CA TRP A 265 0.21 2.45 15.02
C TRP A 265 -0.59 2.82 16.27
N ALA A 266 -1.71 3.54 16.17
CA ALA A 266 -2.44 4.11 17.32
C ALA A 266 -2.79 3.07 18.40
N ASP A 267 -3.10 1.84 18.02
CA ASP A 267 -3.52 0.79 18.93
C ASP A 267 -2.43 -0.30 19.12
N ARG A 268 -1.16 0.01 18.77
CA ARG A 268 -0.03 -0.95 18.81
C ARG A 268 0.99 -0.58 19.89
N ASN A 269 1.26 -1.53 20.77
CA ASN A 269 2.29 -1.46 21.85
C ASN A 269 3.05 -2.78 22.02
N ASP A 270 2.92 -3.67 21.03
CA ASP A 270 3.52 -5.00 21.03
C ASP A 270 4.92 -5.06 20.38
N PHE A 271 5.40 -3.98 19.76
CA PHE A 271 6.74 -3.88 19.18
C PHE A 271 7.72 -3.22 20.16
N THR A 272 8.17 -3.97 21.15
CA THR A 272 9.11 -3.49 22.18
C THR A 272 10.49 -3.11 21.61
N GLU A 273 10.89 -3.71 20.49
CA GLU A 273 12.15 -3.38 19.81
C GLU A 273 12.27 -1.93 19.36
N PHE A 274 11.13 -1.21 19.21
CA PHE A 274 11.15 0.20 18.84
C PHE A 274 11.34 1.12 20.04
N THR A 275 11.12 0.63 21.26
CA THR A 275 11.38 1.39 22.49
C THR A 275 12.87 1.43 22.82
N ASP A 276 13.65 0.45 22.34
CA ASP A 276 15.10 0.32 22.58
C ASP A 276 15.93 0.98 21.46
N LEU A 277 15.27 1.55 20.44
CA LEU A 277 15.96 2.44 19.51
C LEU A 277 16.33 3.70 20.28
N GLU A 278 17.48 3.66 20.98
CA GLU A 278 18.13 4.86 21.45
C GLU A 278 18.27 5.80 20.26
N ILE A 279 17.47 6.84 20.30
CA ILE A 279 17.61 7.99 19.44
C ILE A 279 18.92 8.63 19.95
N THR A 280 20.04 8.11 19.47
CA THR A 280 21.34 8.70 19.75
C THR A 280 21.28 10.14 19.32
N ARG A 281 21.21 11.03 20.31
CA ARG A 281 21.44 12.45 20.13
C ARG A 281 22.86 12.57 19.57
N GLN A 282 22.96 12.70 18.26
CA GLN A 282 24.17 13.20 17.60
C GLN A 282 24.06 14.70 17.43
#